data_a6063694d95c7dbaf5c3d3dc1a2dcbc1
#
_entry.id   a6063694d95c7dbaf5c3d3dc1a2dcbc1
#
_cell.length_a   1.000
_cell.length_b   1.000
_cell.length_c   1.000
_cell.angle_alpha   90.00
_cell.angle_beta   90.00
_cell.angle_gamma   90.00
#
_symmetry.space_group_name_H-M   'P 1'
#
loop_
_entity.id
_entity.type
_entity.pdbx_description
1 polymer ?
#
loop_
_entity_poly.entity_id
_entity_poly.type
_entity_poly.pdbx_seq_one_letter_code
_entity_poly.pdbx_strand_id
1 'polypeptide(L)'
;FKVIVNEEAKAGETILNKAKVDDTVNPPEEPEVPITPEEPITPRVKEGKLTATKTVNNAKPKLGEAIEYTISFRNTIENGVLNKVVITDQLPKGLTYVKDSLTSVGDEPKPTSLTEANGTITAEYPSITDTKERSIRFKVIVNEEAKAGETILNKAKVDDTVNPPEEPEVPITPEEPITPRVK
;
A
#
# COMPACT_ATOMS: atom_id res chain seq x y z
N PHE A 1 -4.81 48.55 -2.21
CA PHE A 1 -3.85 47.55 -2.68
C PHE A 1 -4.03 46.24 -1.93
N LYS A 2 -3.56 45.14 -2.51
CA LYS A 2 -3.53 43.81 -1.89
C LYS A 2 -2.11 43.46 -1.53
N VAL A 3 -1.95 42.74 -0.44
CA VAL A 3 -0.68 42.17 0.00
C VAL A 3 -0.84 40.65 0.21
N ILE A 4 0.24 39.92 0.06
CA ILE A 4 0.30 38.50 0.37
C ILE A 4 1.14 38.36 1.64
N VAL A 5 0.65 37.59 2.60
CA VAL A 5 1.45 37.16 3.75
C VAL A 5 2.41 36.10 3.23
N ASN A 6 3.70 36.41 3.25
CA ASN A 6 4.75 35.55 2.71
C ASN A 6 5.32 34.58 3.77
N GLU A 7 6.25 33.76 3.36
CA GLU A 7 6.89 32.74 4.20
C GLU A 7 7.81 33.28 5.32
N GLU A 8 8.12 34.59 5.31
CA GLU A 8 8.85 35.23 6.42
C GLU A 8 7.92 35.50 7.62
N ALA A 9 6.61 35.52 7.39
CA ALA A 9 5.63 35.73 8.46
C ALA A 9 5.47 34.45 9.27
N LYS A 10 5.51 34.55 10.58
CA LYS A 10 5.30 33.43 11.48
C LYS A 10 3.88 33.46 12.04
N ALA A 11 3.25 32.30 12.10
CA ALA A 11 1.94 32.16 12.70
C ALA A 11 1.95 32.59 14.19
N GLY A 12 0.94 33.33 14.59
CA GLY A 12 0.83 33.89 15.94
C GLY A 12 1.67 35.14 16.20
N GLU A 13 2.58 35.53 15.30
CA GLU A 13 3.31 36.81 15.42
C GLU A 13 2.53 37.97 14.76
N THR A 14 2.38 39.09 15.43
CA THR A 14 1.66 40.24 14.90
C THR A 14 2.53 41.04 13.94
N ILE A 15 2.07 41.22 12.73
CA ILE A 15 2.65 42.12 11.73
C ILE A 15 1.89 43.42 11.78
N LEU A 16 2.61 44.52 12.05
CA LEU A 16 2.04 45.83 12.14
C LEU A 16 2.33 46.64 10.88
N ASN A 17 1.31 46.98 10.11
CA ASN A 17 1.42 47.83 8.94
C ASN A 17 1.03 49.25 9.29
N LYS A 18 1.95 50.18 9.13
CA LYS A 18 1.74 51.60 9.39
C LYS A 18 1.70 52.38 8.07
N ALA A 19 0.81 53.34 7.99
CA ALA A 19 0.82 54.37 6.95
C ALA A 19 1.13 55.71 7.57
N LYS A 20 1.66 56.65 6.79
CA LYS A 20 1.79 58.04 7.18
C LYS A 20 0.85 58.89 6.30
N VAL A 21 0.04 59.67 6.94
CA VAL A 21 -0.79 60.67 6.28
C VAL A 21 -0.34 62.06 6.77
N ASP A 22 0.12 62.90 5.87
CA ASP A 22 0.70 64.19 6.20
C ASP A 22 0.18 65.25 5.22
N ASP A 23 -0.36 66.35 5.74
CA ASP A 23 -0.83 67.51 4.95
C ASP A 23 0.10 68.73 5.05
N THR A 24 1.27 68.57 5.67
CA THR A 24 2.32 69.60 5.88
C THR A 24 1.94 70.70 6.86
N VAL A 25 0.74 70.75 7.39
CA VAL A 25 0.25 71.80 8.30
C VAL A 25 -0.04 71.23 9.68
N ASN A 26 -0.71 70.09 9.73
CA ASN A 26 -1.05 69.34 10.97
C ASN A 26 0.02 68.32 11.30
N PRO A 27 0.10 67.89 12.57
CA PRO A 27 0.93 66.71 12.90
C PRO A 27 0.51 65.51 12.04
N PRO A 28 1.48 64.76 11.47
CA PRO A 28 1.14 63.59 10.65
C PRO A 28 0.38 62.51 11.46
N GLU A 29 -0.60 61.93 10.86
CA GLU A 29 -1.30 60.77 11.41
C GLU A 29 -0.63 59.50 10.92
N GLU A 30 -0.50 58.52 11.84
CA GLU A 30 0.12 57.22 11.57
C GLU A 30 -0.86 56.11 11.87
N PRO A 31 -1.92 55.95 11.06
CA PRO A 31 -2.84 54.84 11.26
C PRO A 31 -2.14 53.48 11.03
N GLU A 32 -2.41 52.54 11.91
CA GLU A 32 -1.83 51.21 11.86
C GLU A 32 -2.89 50.15 11.97
N VAL A 33 -2.68 49.03 11.27
CA VAL A 33 -3.56 47.84 11.31
C VAL A 33 -2.71 46.62 11.61
N PRO A 34 -2.92 45.99 12.75
CA PRO A 34 -2.27 44.71 13.04
C PRO A 34 -2.94 43.56 12.28
N ILE A 35 -2.15 42.64 11.79
CA ILE A 35 -2.59 41.32 11.31
C ILE A 35 -1.78 40.26 12.05
N THR A 36 -2.47 39.16 12.42
CA THR A 36 -1.83 38.02 13.05
C THR A 36 -2.08 36.81 12.15
N PRO A 37 -1.07 36.39 11.38
CA PRO A 37 -1.21 35.19 10.54
C PRO A 37 -1.54 33.97 11.37
N GLU A 38 -2.46 33.14 10.88
CA GLU A 38 -2.77 31.84 11.44
C GLU A 38 -1.95 30.75 10.71
N GLU A 39 -1.76 29.61 11.38
CA GLU A 39 -1.17 28.46 10.72
C GLU A 39 -1.98 28.08 9.47
N PRO A 40 -1.30 27.75 8.37
CA PRO A 40 -1.98 27.25 7.19
C PRO A 40 -2.82 26.03 7.57
N ILE A 41 -4.08 26.00 7.18
CA ILE A 41 -4.90 24.80 7.29
C ILE A 41 -4.32 23.80 6.27
N THR A 42 -3.41 22.97 6.71
CA THR A 42 -2.98 21.82 5.92
C THR A 42 -4.17 20.85 5.91
N PRO A 43 -4.77 20.53 4.76
CA PRO A 43 -5.80 19.51 4.71
C PRO A 43 -5.19 18.23 5.29
N ARG A 44 -5.69 17.77 6.44
CA ARG A 44 -5.28 16.46 6.97
C ARG A 44 -5.79 15.41 5.99
N VAL A 45 -4.87 14.76 5.31
CA VAL A 45 -5.18 13.57 4.52
C VAL A 45 -5.75 12.53 5.49
N LYS A 46 -6.98 12.09 5.24
CA LYS A 46 -7.60 11.03 6.03
C LYS A 46 -6.82 9.74 5.81
N GLU A 47 -6.36 9.14 6.90
CA GLU A 47 -5.66 7.87 6.81
C GLU A 47 -6.61 6.74 6.38
N GLY A 48 -6.16 5.90 5.47
CA GLY A 48 -6.83 4.67 5.10
C GLY A 48 -6.57 3.56 6.12
N LYS A 49 -7.31 2.47 6.00
CA LYS A 49 -7.07 1.25 6.76
C LYS A 49 -6.84 0.09 5.81
N LEU A 50 -5.65 -0.49 5.90
CA LEU A 50 -5.24 -1.63 5.10
C LEU A 50 -5.87 -2.92 5.64
N THR A 51 -6.41 -3.75 4.74
CA THR A 51 -6.72 -5.16 4.99
C THR A 51 -6.21 -6.00 3.84
N ALA A 52 -5.77 -7.22 4.14
CA ALA A 52 -5.25 -8.14 3.14
C ALA A 52 -5.70 -9.58 3.41
N THR A 53 -5.81 -10.36 2.34
CA THR A 53 -6.13 -11.79 2.36
C THR A 53 -5.22 -12.54 1.42
N LYS A 54 -5.05 -13.84 1.67
CA LYS A 54 -4.34 -14.76 0.78
C LYS A 54 -5.16 -16.02 0.63
N THR A 55 -5.28 -16.49 -0.61
CA THR A 55 -6.03 -17.72 -0.94
C THR A 55 -5.22 -18.58 -1.90
N VAL A 56 -5.58 -19.83 -1.98
CA VAL A 56 -5.04 -20.81 -2.93
C VAL A 56 -6.19 -21.53 -3.61
N ASN A 57 -6.05 -21.85 -4.90
CA ASN A 57 -7.09 -22.54 -5.67
C ASN A 57 -7.25 -24.02 -5.31
N ASN A 58 -6.22 -24.64 -4.75
CA ASN A 58 -6.24 -26.02 -4.30
C ASN A 58 -5.38 -26.18 -3.03
N ALA A 59 -6.01 -26.48 -1.89
CA ALA A 59 -5.33 -26.68 -0.61
C ALA A 59 -4.76 -28.11 -0.42
N LYS A 60 -5.12 -29.05 -1.30
CA LYS A 60 -4.66 -30.45 -1.29
C LYS A 60 -4.10 -30.87 -2.65
N PRO A 61 -3.04 -30.18 -3.13
CA PRO A 61 -2.45 -30.49 -4.42
C PRO A 61 -1.73 -31.85 -4.38
N LYS A 62 -1.61 -32.49 -5.54
CA LYS A 62 -0.69 -33.61 -5.70
C LYS A 62 0.75 -33.12 -5.78
N LEU A 63 1.70 -33.95 -5.35
CA LEU A 63 3.12 -33.67 -5.60
C LEU A 63 3.35 -33.49 -7.11
N GLY A 64 4.03 -32.43 -7.51
CA GLY A 64 4.28 -32.04 -8.90
C GLY A 64 3.17 -31.20 -9.54
N GLU A 65 2.05 -30.99 -8.87
CA GLU A 65 0.93 -30.18 -9.38
C GLU A 65 1.24 -28.68 -9.27
N ALA A 66 0.74 -27.93 -10.26
CA ALA A 66 0.76 -26.48 -10.22
C ALA A 66 -0.50 -25.95 -9.53
N ILE A 67 -0.34 -25.03 -8.59
CA ILE A 67 -1.41 -24.32 -7.88
C ILE A 67 -1.24 -22.83 -8.03
N GLU A 68 -2.33 -22.07 -7.82
CA GLU A 68 -2.34 -20.60 -7.93
C GLU A 68 -2.66 -19.97 -6.58
N TYR A 69 -1.79 -19.07 -6.14
CA TYR A 69 -2.03 -18.17 -5.02
C TYR A 69 -2.59 -16.84 -5.50
N THR A 70 -3.49 -16.29 -4.71
CA THR A 70 -4.01 -14.92 -4.86
C THR A 70 -3.80 -14.17 -3.56
N ILE A 71 -3.15 -13.01 -3.64
CA ILE A 71 -3.00 -12.08 -2.52
C ILE A 71 -3.78 -10.82 -2.86
N SER A 72 -4.74 -10.47 -2.02
CA SER A 72 -5.64 -9.34 -2.21
C SER A 72 -5.48 -8.33 -1.09
N PHE A 73 -5.65 -7.06 -1.40
CA PHE A 73 -5.70 -6.00 -0.40
C PHE A 73 -6.71 -4.92 -0.79
N ARG A 74 -7.15 -4.17 0.19
CA ARG A 74 -7.97 -2.97 -0.02
C ARG A 74 -7.83 -1.99 1.13
N ASN A 75 -8.17 -0.74 0.86
CA ASN A 75 -8.47 0.26 1.87
C ASN A 75 -9.93 0.10 2.31
N THR A 76 -10.21 0.07 3.60
CA THR A 76 -11.57 -0.05 4.13
C THR A 76 -12.21 1.29 4.51
N ILE A 77 -11.47 2.39 4.41
CA ILE A 77 -11.93 3.73 4.77
C ILE A 77 -12.21 4.54 3.50
N GLU A 78 -13.45 4.90 3.28
CA GLU A 78 -13.84 5.77 2.17
C GLU A 78 -13.16 7.15 2.29
N ASN A 79 -12.60 7.64 1.19
CA ASN A 79 -11.77 8.85 1.11
C ASN A 79 -10.51 8.83 2.01
N GLY A 80 -10.18 7.69 2.56
CA GLY A 80 -8.90 7.48 3.23
C GLY A 80 -7.80 7.15 2.21
N VAL A 81 -6.55 7.36 2.58
CA VAL A 81 -5.39 7.11 1.74
C VAL A 81 -4.52 6.03 2.36
N LEU A 82 -4.25 4.96 1.61
CA LEU A 82 -3.10 4.10 1.86
C LEU A 82 -1.91 4.69 1.11
N ASN A 83 -0.77 4.76 1.75
CA ASN A 83 0.47 5.15 1.10
C ASN A 83 0.93 4.05 0.13
N LYS A 84 2.16 4.11 -0.35
CA LYS A 84 2.75 3.06 -1.18
C LYS A 84 2.52 1.68 -0.55
N VAL A 85 1.69 0.85 -1.20
CA VAL A 85 1.42 -0.52 -0.72
C VAL A 85 2.40 -1.49 -1.35
N VAL A 86 3.10 -2.24 -0.51
CA VAL A 86 4.07 -3.26 -0.94
C VAL A 86 3.60 -4.64 -0.49
N ILE A 87 3.46 -5.55 -1.44
CA ILE A 87 3.22 -6.97 -1.20
C ILE A 87 4.55 -7.70 -1.35
N THR A 88 4.91 -8.52 -0.36
CA THR A 88 6.07 -9.40 -0.41
C THR A 88 5.67 -10.80 -0.01
N ASP A 89 6.03 -11.79 -0.80
CA ASP A 89 5.78 -13.20 -0.55
C ASP A 89 7.04 -14.00 -0.82
N GLN A 90 7.68 -14.49 0.24
CA GLN A 90 8.81 -15.41 0.14
C GLN A 90 8.28 -16.83 0.11
N LEU A 91 8.40 -17.50 -1.03
CA LEU A 91 7.95 -18.88 -1.18
C LEU A 91 8.67 -19.81 -0.18
N PRO A 92 7.93 -20.61 0.58
CA PRO A 92 8.51 -21.59 1.47
C PRO A 92 9.12 -22.77 0.69
N LYS A 93 9.96 -23.53 1.39
CA LYS A 93 10.50 -24.79 0.88
C LYS A 93 9.35 -25.73 0.42
N GLY A 94 9.55 -26.42 -0.68
CA GLY A 94 8.53 -27.30 -1.28
C GLY A 94 7.70 -26.62 -2.38
N LEU A 95 7.88 -25.32 -2.63
CA LEU A 95 7.21 -24.57 -3.69
C LEU A 95 8.22 -23.93 -4.64
N THR A 96 7.96 -24.02 -5.93
CA THR A 96 8.77 -23.38 -6.98
C THR A 96 7.88 -22.49 -7.83
N TYR A 97 8.29 -21.24 -8.01
CA TYR A 97 7.56 -20.28 -8.86
C TYR A 97 7.50 -20.76 -10.33
N VAL A 98 6.31 -20.61 -10.93
CA VAL A 98 6.14 -20.82 -12.37
C VAL A 98 6.42 -19.53 -13.11
N LYS A 99 7.46 -19.55 -13.92
CA LYS A 99 7.91 -18.36 -14.68
C LYS A 99 6.74 -17.73 -15.47
N ASP A 100 6.71 -16.41 -15.52
CA ASP A 100 5.76 -15.59 -16.27
C ASP A 100 4.28 -15.77 -15.83
N SER A 101 4.03 -16.35 -14.64
CA SER A 101 2.69 -16.53 -14.10
C SER A 101 2.20 -15.38 -13.22
N LEU A 102 3.07 -14.44 -12.86
CA LEU A 102 2.75 -13.33 -11.96
C LEU A 102 1.94 -12.26 -12.70
N THR A 103 0.74 -11.97 -12.22
CA THR A 103 -0.18 -11.00 -12.81
C THR A 103 -0.86 -10.15 -11.74
N SER A 104 -1.33 -8.97 -12.11
CA SER A 104 -2.16 -8.10 -11.25
C SER A 104 -3.60 -8.07 -11.75
N VAL A 105 -4.55 -8.00 -10.82
CA VAL A 105 -5.99 -7.94 -11.07
C VAL A 105 -6.59 -6.79 -10.27
N GLY A 106 -7.58 -6.13 -10.82
CA GLY A 106 -8.29 -5.00 -10.20
C GLY A 106 -8.19 -3.72 -11.02
N ASP A 107 -8.76 -2.65 -10.49
CA ASP A 107 -8.81 -1.33 -11.12
C ASP A 107 -7.48 -0.57 -11.02
N GLU A 108 -7.42 0.59 -11.66
CA GLU A 108 -6.32 1.53 -11.46
C GLU A 108 -6.32 2.08 -10.00
N PRO A 109 -5.15 2.45 -9.47
CA PRO A 109 -3.85 2.30 -10.08
C PRO A 109 -3.36 0.85 -10.08
N LYS A 110 -2.66 0.46 -11.15
CA LYS A 110 -1.96 -0.82 -11.25
C LYS A 110 -0.65 -0.75 -10.44
N PRO A 111 -0.01 -1.91 -10.15
CA PRO A 111 1.29 -1.89 -9.52
C PRO A 111 2.32 -1.19 -10.42
N THR A 112 3.17 -0.37 -9.82
CA THR A 112 4.31 0.28 -10.46
C THR A 112 5.48 -0.68 -10.67
N SER A 113 5.53 -1.74 -9.87
CA SER A 113 6.50 -2.82 -9.97
C SER A 113 5.83 -4.15 -9.64
N LEU A 114 6.13 -5.18 -10.41
CA LEU A 114 5.62 -6.54 -10.23
C LEU A 114 6.72 -7.51 -10.64
N THR A 115 7.40 -8.11 -9.67
CA THR A 115 8.63 -8.88 -9.90
C THR A 115 8.64 -10.18 -9.10
N GLU A 116 9.39 -11.15 -9.61
CA GLU A 116 9.82 -12.33 -8.89
C GLU A 116 11.33 -12.45 -8.98
N ALA A 117 11.99 -12.71 -7.88
CA ALA A 117 13.41 -12.94 -7.79
C ALA A 117 13.75 -13.94 -6.68
N ASN A 118 14.39 -15.04 -7.03
CA ASN A 118 14.85 -16.05 -6.06
C ASN A 118 13.75 -16.59 -5.13
N GLY A 119 12.56 -16.82 -5.65
CA GLY A 119 11.41 -17.28 -4.87
C GLY A 119 10.72 -16.19 -4.05
N THR A 120 11.08 -14.93 -4.24
CA THR A 120 10.41 -13.79 -3.62
C THR A 120 9.55 -13.06 -4.64
N ILE A 121 8.26 -13.01 -4.41
CA ILE A 121 7.29 -12.22 -5.18
C ILE A 121 7.21 -10.84 -4.54
N THR A 122 7.29 -9.78 -5.35
CA THR A 122 7.13 -8.40 -4.88
C THR A 122 6.22 -7.63 -5.82
N ALA A 123 5.24 -6.92 -5.24
CA ALA A 123 4.39 -5.99 -5.96
C ALA A 123 4.36 -4.64 -5.22
N GLU A 124 4.56 -3.56 -5.94
CA GLU A 124 4.51 -2.20 -5.40
C GLU A 124 3.37 -1.43 -6.06
N TYR A 125 2.48 -0.88 -5.24
CA TYR A 125 1.41 -0.01 -5.69
C TYR A 125 1.67 1.43 -5.23
N PRO A 126 1.27 2.44 -6.02
CA PRO A 126 1.26 3.82 -5.55
C PRO A 126 0.18 3.99 -4.47
N SER A 127 -0.04 5.21 -4.00
CA SER A 127 -1.11 5.48 -3.04
C SER A 127 -2.48 5.06 -3.57
N ILE A 128 -3.30 4.49 -2.68
CA ILE A 128 -4.67 4.04 -2.96
C ILE A 128 -5.66 4.91 -2.19
N THR A 129 -6.58 5.53 -2.90
CA THR A 129 -7.56 6.48 -2.35
C THR A 129 -9.01 5.98 -2.39
N ASP A 130 -9.25 4.85 -3.04
CA ASP A 130 -10.55 4.17 -3.11
C ASP A 130 -10.60 2.93 -2.21
N THR A 131 -11.75 2.28 -2.12
CA THR A 131 -11.97 1.06 -1.33
C THR A 131 -12.04 -0.21 -2.17
N LYS A 132 -11.66 -0.14 -3.44
CA LYS A 132 -11.68 -1.28 -4.35
C LYS A 132 -10.58 -2.28 -4.03
N GLU A 133 -10.88 -3.55 -4.21
CA GLU A 133 -9.92 -4.62 -4.04
C GLU A 133 -8.94 -4.69 -5.22
N ARG A 134 -7.68 -4.93 -4.89
CA ARG A 134 -6.60 -5.23 -5.83
C ARG A 134 -5.91 -6.50 -5.42
N SER A 135 -5.51 -7.30 -6.40
CA SER A 135 -4.90 -8.60 -6.17
C SER A 135 -3.70 -8.81 -7.07
N ILE A 136 -2.79 -9.64 -6.61
CA ILE A 136 -1.79 -10.30 -7.46
C ILE A 136 -2.07 -11.80 -7.47
N ARG A 137 -1.77 -12.46 -8.58
CA ARG A 137 -1.87 -13.91 -8.75
C ARG A 137 -0.56 -14.44 -9.31
N PHE A 138 -0.17 -15.60 -8.84
CA PHE A 138 0.99 -16.32 -9.35
C PHE A 138 0.84 -17.81 -9.13
N LYS A 139 1.48 -18.60 -10.00
CA LYS A 139 1.46 -20.06 -9.90
C LYS A 139 2.77 -20.57 -9.31
N VAL A 140 2.65 -21.66 -8.58
CA VAL A 140 3.78 -22.41 -8.06
C VAL A 140 3.58 -23.90 -8.33
N ILE A 141 4.69 -24.65 -8.45
CA ILE A 141 4.68 -26.11 -8.50
C ILE A 141 5.03 -26.62 -7.10
N VAL A 142 4.27 -27.59 -6.62
CA VAL A 142 4.62 -28.36 -5.43
C VAL A 142 5.75 -29.29 -5.81
N ASN A 143 6.97 -28.94 -5.44
CA ASN A 143 8.19 -29.60 -5.89
C ASN A 143 8.56 -30.82 -5.03
N GLU A 144 9.62 -31.52 -5.40
CA GLU A 144 10.09 -32.76 -4.76
C GLU A 144 10.64 -32.58 -3.32
N GLU A 145 10.82 -31.35 -2.84
CA GLU A 145 11.13 -31.08 -1.43
C GLU A 145 9.88 -31.11 -0.54
N ALA A 146 8.69 -31.03 -1.13
CA ALA A 146 7.42 -31.19 -0.42
C ALA A 146 7.18 -32.66 -0.11
N LYS A 147 6.57 -32.94 1.03
CA LYS A 147 6.19 -34.30 1.44
C LYS A 147 4.68 -34.41 1.56
N ALA A 148 4.13 -35.49 1.02
CA ALA A 148 2.70 -35.75 1.15
C ALA A 148 2.30 -35.86 2.63
N GLY A 149 1.19 -35.23 2.99
CA GLY A 149 0.70 -35.16 4.37
C GLY A 149 1.32 -34.12 5.26
N GLU A 150 2.45 -33.48 4.86
CA GLU A 150 3.04 -32.38 5.60
C GLU A 150 2.48 -31.03 5.12
N THR A 151 2.09 -30.19 6.07
CA THR A 151 1.54 -28.86 5.75
C THR A 151 2.65 -27.88 5.38
N ILE A 152 2.48 -27.19 4.26
CA ILE A 152 3.30 -26.07 3.83
C ILE A 152 2.49 -24.80 4.05
N LEU A 153 2.99 -23.90 4.88
CA LEU A 153 2.38 -22.61 5.17
C LEU A 153 3.06 -21.53 4.34
N ASN A 154 2.30 -20.91 3.43
CA ASN A 154 2.81 -19.78 2.67
C ASN A 154 2.21 -18.47 3.19
N LYS A 155 3.07 -17.57 3.65
CA LYS A 155 2.76 -16.30 4.30
C LYS A 155 3.25 -15.14 3.44
N ALA A 156 2.38 -14.15 3.24
CA ALA A 156 2.75 -12.91 2.61
C ALA A 156 2.79 -11.77 3.64
N LYS A 157 3.43 -10.68 3.28
CA LYS A 157 3.39 -9.40 4.00
C LYS A 157 2.83 -8.33 3.07
N VAL A 158 1.83 -7.57 3.56
CA VAL A 158 1.27 -6.41 2.86
C VAL A 158 1.43 -5.20 3.77
N ASP A 159 2.12 -4.17 3.30
CA ASP A 159 2.58 -3.05 4.11
C ASP A 159 2.37 -1.73 3.36
N ASP A 160 1.77 -0.73 4.00
CA ASP A 160 1.63 0.63 3.47
C ASP A 160 2.46 1.66 4.23
N THR A 161 3.36 1.22 5.12
CA THR A 161 4.25 2.04 5.95
C THR A 161 3.58 2.88 7.05
N VAL A 162 2.26 2.93 7.10
CA VAL A 162 1.48 3.70 8.09
C VAL A 162 0.66 2.79 9.00
N ASN A 163 -0.10 1.87 8.39
CA ASN A 163 -0.83 0.86 9.13
C ASN A 163 0.11 -0.25 9.63
N PRO A 164 -0.26 -0.99 10.68
CA PRO A 164 0.41 -2.25 10.97
C PRO A 164 0.39 -3.16 9.74
N PRO A 165 1.49 -3.83 9.40
CA PRO A 165 1.50 -4.74 8.27
C PRO A 165 0.50 -5.87 8.44
N GLU A 166 -0.21 -6.22 7.36
CA GLU A 166 -1.04 -7.41 7.29
C GLU A 166 -0.18 -8.60 6.84
N GLU A 167 -0.35 -9.74 7.49
CA GLU A 167 0.42 -10.96 7.21
C GLU A 167 -0.50 -12.14 6.87
N PRO A 168 -1.25 -12.08 5.75
CA PRO A 168 -2.13 -13.16 5.37
C PRO A 168 -1.35 -14.43 5.01
N GLU A 169 -1.85 -15.57 5.47
CA GLU A 169 -1.24 -16.88 5.24
C GLU A 169 -2.30 -17.90 4.80
N VAL A 170 -1.86 -18.91 4.07
CA VAL A 170 -2.72 -20.03 3.68
C VAL A 170 -1.93 -21.33 3.67
N PRO A 171 -2.42 -22.39 4.36
CA PRO A 171 -1.80 -23.70 4.34
C PRO A 171 -2.21 -24.50 3.11
N ILE A 172 -1.30 -25.34 2.63
CA ILE A 172 -1.59 -26.46 1.75
C ILE A 172 -1.06 -27.75 2.37
N THR A 173 -1.70 -28.86 2.09
CA THR A 173 -1.23 -30.19 2.52
C THR A 173 -1.16 -31.09 1.28
N PRO A 174 0.03 -31.26 0.69
CA PRO A 174 0.20 -32.07 -0.50
C PRO A 174 -0.21 -33.52 -0.28
N GLU A 175 -0.75 -34.12 -1.31
CA GLU A 175 -1.14 -35.56 -1.34
C GLU A 175 -0.23 -36.34 -2.31
N GLU A 176 -0.13 -37.63 -2.10
CA GLU A 176 0.60 -38.52 -3.02
C GLU A 176 0.06 -38.40 -4.45
N PRO A 177 0.92 -38.52 -5.47
CA PRO A 177 0.49 -38.59 -6.85
C PRO A 177 -0.43 -39.81 -7.05
N ILE A 178 -1.44 -39.67 -7.92
CA ILE A 178 -2.24 -40.84 -8.33
C ILE A 178 -1.32 -41.75 -9.16
N THR A 179 -0.86 -42.82 -8.55
CA THR A 179 -0.15 -43.88 -9.29
C THR A 179 -1.15 -44.62 -10.16
N PRO A 180 -1.03 -44.66 -11.50
CA PRO A 180 -1.90 -45.45 -12.33
C PRO A 180 -1.76 -46.92 -11.89
N ARG A 181 -2.85 -47.55 -11.44
CA ARG A 181 -2.85 -49.00 -11.26
C ARG A 181 -2.68 -49.65 -12.64
N VAL A 182 -1.50 -50.17 -12.89
CA VAL A 182 -1.27 -51.07 -14.03
C VAL A 182 -2.09 -52.32 -13.74
N LYS A 183 -3.06 -52.62 -14.62
CA LYS A 183 -3.81 -53.87 -14.61
C LYS A 183 -2.96 -54.97 -15.23
#